data_bc187f7e0ea174565fdacb2b8cc1f340
#
_entry.id   bc187f7e0ea174565fdacb2b8cc1f340
#
_cell.length_a   1.000
_cell.length_b   1.000
_cell.length_c   1.000
_cell.angle_alpha   90.00
_cell.angle_beta   90.00
_cell.angle_gamma   90.00
#
_symmetry.space_group_name_H-M   'P 1'
#
loop_
_entity.id
_entity.type
_entity.pdbx_description
1 polymer ?
#
loop_
_entity_poly.entity_id
_entity_poly.type
_entity_poly.pdbx_seq_one_letter_code
_entity_poly.pdbx_strand_id
1 'polypeptide(L)'
;MSSLGSRDKGVHILDAAVSGAEAKAKEGKLTVLVGGEADQVERARPVFDVIGAQTFHVVGLGMGQAAKVCNNLMCLVNVQVVGEAFALARTVGIDENVMRDVVLCSSGNSWSHENIEAMRKLGNIHTGGDLDMSIFGRKDISLASKLAARVGAEIPITDFVFERMKK
;
A
#
# COMPACT_ATOMS: atom_id res chain seq x y z
N MET A 1 -12.12 8.06 17.97
CA MET A 1 -11.82 8.13 19.43
C MET A 1 -10.97 9.36 19.65
N SER A 2 -11.36 10.30 20.49
CA SER A 2 -10.60 11.53 20.69
C SER A 2 -9.35 11.24 21.53
N SER A 3 -8.20 11.71 21.06
CA SER A 3 -6.91 11.64 21.76
C SER A 3 -6.91 12.31 23.15
N LEU A 4 -7.91 13.15 23.44
CA LEU A 4 -8.07 13.90 24.68
C LEU A 4 -8.32 13.00 25.90
N GLY A 5 -9.14 11.96 25.77
CA GLY A 5 -9.48 11.09 26.90
C GLY A 5 -8.39 10.09 27.32
N SER A 6 -7.31 9.94 26.54
CA SER A 6 -6.20 9.05 26.89
C SER A 6 -5.05 9.79 27.57
N ARG A 7 -4.80 11.05 27.22
CA ARG A 7 -3.75 11.89 27.85
C ARG A 7 -3.99 12.10 29.35
N ASP A 8 -5.24 12.27 29.75
CA ASP A 8 -5.63 12.47 31.16
C ASP A 8 -5.36 11.21 32.04
N LYS A 9 -5.15 10.05 31.41
CA LYS A 9 -4.87 8.79 32.08
C LYS A 9 -3.41 8.33 31.96
N GLY A 10 -2.52 9.19 31.47
CA GLY A 10 -1.11 8.84 31.22
C GLY A 10 -0.90 7.81 30.11
N VAL A 11 -1.90 7.61 29.24
CA VAL A 11 -1.82 6.69 28.09
C VAL A 11 -1.43 7.47 26.85
N HIS A 12 -0.35 7.04 26.20
CA HIS A 12 0.12 7.59 24.93
C HIS A 12 -0.34 6.72 23.76
N ILE A 13 -0.79 7.35 22.69
CA ILE A 13 -1.30 6.67 21.51
C ILE A 13 -0.38 6.97 20.33
N LEU A 14 0.02 5.91 19.65
CA LEU A 14 0.69 5.94 18.36
C LEU A 14 -0.18 5.23 17.32
N ASP A 15 -0.13 5.65 16.07
CA ASP A 15 -0.56 4.82 14.96
C ASP A 15 0.66 4.25 14.25
N ALA A 16 0.64 2.95 13.97
CA ALA A 16 1.76 2.25 13.35
C ALA A 16 1.24 1.35 12.23
N ALA A 17 1.23 1.87 11.03
CA ALA A 17 0.88 1.10 9.84
C ALA A 17 2.10 0.33 9.33
N VAL A 18 1.86 -0.83 8.71
CA VAL A 18 2.94 -1.68 8.19
C VAL A 18 2.81 -1.90 6.68
N SER A 19 3.95 -2.10 6.03
CA SER A 19 4.05 -2.48 4.63
C SER A 19 5.06 -3.60 4.45
N GLY A 20 4.79 -4.55 3.51
CA GLY A 20 5.69 -5.67 3.23
C GLY A 20 4.99 -7.01 3.10
N ALA A 21 3.66 -7.05 3.29
CA ALA A 21 2.84 -8.26 3.22
C ALA A 21 3.33 -9.40 4.14
N GLU A 22 2.80 -10.60 3.95
CA GLU A 22 3.09 -11.77 4.80
C GLU A 22 4.56 -12.19 4.75
N ALA A 23 5.19 -12.11 3.58
CA ALA A 23 6.58 -12.55 3.40
C ALA A 23 7.53 -11.75 4.32
N LYS A 24 7.46 -10.41 4.26
CA LYS A 24 8.29 -9.55 5.12
C LYS A 24 7.88 -9.62 6.60
N ALA A 25 6.60 -9.88 6.89
CA ALA A 25 6.14 -10.06 8.26
C ALA A 25 6.77 -11.30 8.92
N LYS A 26 6.83 -12.44 8.20
CA LYS A 26 7.48 -13.67 8.69
C LYS A 26 8.96 -13.50 8.96
N GLU A 27 9.62 -12.60 8.25
CA GLU A 27 11.05 -12.33 8.38
C GLU A 27 11.38 -11.21 9.39
N GLY A 28 10.38 -10.56 10.00
CA GLY A 28 10.59 -9.38 10.83
C GLY A 28 11.13 -8.18 10.04
N LYS A 29 10.84 -8.10 8.74
CA LYS A 29 11.39 -7.09 7.81
C LYS A 29 10.33 -6.12 7.27
N LEU A 30 9.27 -5.87 8.02
CA LEU A 30 8.25 -4.90 7.61
C LEU A 30 8.84 -3.49 7.53
N THR A 31 8.23 -2.65 6.72
CA THR A 31 8.35 -1.20 6.82
C THR A 31 7.27 -0.70 7.75
N VAL A 32 7.65 -0.05 8.84
CA VAL A 32 6.72 0.50 9.85
C VAL A 32 6.60 2.00 9.65
N LEU A 33 5.38 2.50 9.52
CA LEU A 33 5.05 3.91 9.34
C LEU A 33 4.35 4.39 10.61
N VAL A 34 5.04 5.17 11.44
CA VAL A 34 4.56 5.52 12.78
C VAL A 34 4.17 6.99 12.84
N GLY A 35 2.94 7.25 13.25
CA GLY A 35 2.43 8.59 13.58
C GLY A 35 2.31 8.80 15.08
N GLY A 36 2.69 9.98 15.55
CA GLY A 36 2.61 10.37 16.95
C GLY A 36 3.75 11.30 17.39
N GLU A 37 3.84 11.54 18.70
CA GLU A 37 4.88 12.37 19.29
C GLU A 37 6.23 11.65 19.29
N ALA A 38 7.32 12.37 19.02
CA ALA A 38 8.65 11.80 18.80
C ALA A 38 9.18 10.99 19.99
N ASP A 39 9.02 11.50 21.21
CA ASP A 39 9.44 10.82 22.44
C ASP A 39 8.70 9.50 22.66
N GLN A 40 7.41 9.42 22.25
CA GLN A 40 6.62 8.20 22.35
C GLN A 40 7.01 7.18 21.28
N VAL A 41 7.36 7.66 20.08
CA VAL A 41 7.87 6.80 19.00
C VAL A 41 9.20 6.18 19.43
N GLU A 42 10.12 6.94 20.01
CA GLU A 42 11.40 6.42 20.52
C GLU A 42 11.20 5.40 21.65
N ARG A 43 10.27 5.63 22.56
CA ARG A 43 9.92 4.64 23.61
C ARG A 43 9.38 3.33 23.05
N ALA A 44 8.66 3.39 21.93
CA ALA A 44 8.10 2.21 21.27
C ALA A 44 9.08 1.56 20.27
N ARG A 45 10.22 2.20 19.97
CA ARG A 45 11.21 1.72 19.00
C ARG A 45 11.63 0.25 19.21
N PRO A 46 11.89 -0.23 20.44
CA PRO A 46 12.26 -1.65 20.64
C PRO A 46 11.21 -2.64 20.12
N VAL A 47 9.93 -2.24 20.08
CA VAL A 47 8.86 -3.07 19.51
C VAL A 47 8.93 -3.05 17.98
N PHE A 48 9.15 -1.86 17.41
CA PHE A 48 9.23 -1.71 15.95
C PHE A 48 10.45 -2.41 15.37
N ASP A 49 11.59 -2.41 16.06
CA ASP A 49 12.83 -3.05 15.63
C ASP A 49 12.72 -4.58 15.58
N VAL A 50 11.78 -5.18 16.31
CA VAL A 50 11.50 -6.62 16.25
C VAL A 50 10.69 -7.00 15.01
N ILE A 51 9.74 -6.16 14.61
CA ILE A 51 8.78 -6.48 13.54
C ILE A 51 9.18 -5.90 12.18
N GLY A 52 10.07 -4.91 12.15
CA GLY A 52 10.42 -4.16 10.96
C GLY A 52 11.90 -3.97 10.72
N ALA A 53 12.30 -3.97 9.45
CA ALA A 53 13.66 -3.60 9.04
C ALA A 53 13.84 -2.07 8.99
N GLN A 54 12.77 -1.32 8.82
CA GLN A 54 12.79 0.13 8.73
C GLN A 54 11.56 0.73 9.41
N THR A 55 11.78 1.72 10.26
CA THR A 55 10.71 2.49 10.91
C THR A 55 10.81 3.95 10.51
N PHE A 56 9.74 4.48 9.93
CA PHE A 56 9.62 5.88 9.56
C PHE A 56 8.69 6.60 10.52
N HIS A 57 9.19 7.63 11.20
CA HIS A 57 8.37 8.53 11.98
C HIS A 57 7.72 9.57 11.06
N VAL A 58 6.41 9.50 10.93
CA VAL A 58 5.59 10.48 10.21
C VAL A 58 4.92 11.37 11.25
N VAL A 59 5.35 12.62 11.36
CA VAL A 59 4.97 13.52 12.45
C VAL A 59 3.45 13.71 12.54
N GLY A 60 2.90 13.52 13.75
CA GLY A 60 1.49 13.67 14.06
C GLY A 60 0.72 12.34 14.14
N LEU A 61 -0.25 12.31 15.05
CA LEU A 61 -1.14 11.14 15.21
C LEU A 61 -2.03 10.97 13.99
N GLY A 62 -2.08 9.74 13.44
CA GLY A 62 -2.82 9.40 12.24
C GLY A 62 -1.99 9.51 10.96
N MET A 63 -0.78 10.11 11.02
CA MET A 63 0.04 10.34 9.83
C MET A 63 0.71 9.07 9.32
N GLY A 64 1.00 8.09 10.17
CA GLY A 64 1.45 6.76 9.77
C GLY A 64 0.40 6.05 8.90
N GLN A 65 -0.87 6.11 9.31
CA GLN A 65 -1.98 5.59 8.51
C GLN A 65 -2.17 6.37 7.21
N ALA A 66 -2.06 7.69 7.23
CA ALA A 66 -2.15 8.51 6.02
C ALA A 66 -1.04 8.16 5.02
N ALA A 67 0.20 8.03 5.49
CA ALA A 67 1.32 7.59 4.66
C ALA A 67 1.09 6.19 4.05
N LYS A 68 0.52 5.26 4.82
CA LYS A 68 0.14 3.93 4.31
C LYS A 68 -0.93 4.02 3.23
N VAL A 69 -1.94 4.85 3.41
CA VAL A 69 -2.99 5.07 2.39
C VAL A 69 -2.38 5.60 1.09
N CYS A 70 -1.49 6.59 1.16
CA CYS A 70 -0.80 7.13 -0.01
C CYS A 70 0.08 6.06 -0.71
N ASN A 71 0.82 5.27 0.07
CA ASN A 71 1.62 4.17 -0.48
C ASN A 71 0.74 3.14 -1.21
N ASN A 72 -0.38 2.74 -0.60
CA ASN A 72 -1.26 1.74 -1.19
C ASN A 72 -1.99 2.27 -2.44
N LEU A 73 -2.35 3.57 -2.45
CA LEU A 73 -2.88 4.23 -3.64
C LEU A 73 -1.92 4.06 -4.82
N MET A 74 -0.63 4.40 -4.66
CA MET A 74 0.36 4.23 -5.73
C MET A 74 0.50 2.77 -6.16
N CYS A 75 0.61 1.84 -5.20
CA CYS A 75 0.74 0.42 -5.49
C CYS A 75 -0.44 -0.09 -6.33
N LEU A 76 -1.67 0.21 -5.94
CA LEU A 76 -2.87 -0.31 -6.57
C LEU A 76 -3.13 0.31 -7.95
N VAL A 77 -2.86 1.61 -8.13
CA VAL A 77 -2.93 2.25 -9.45
C VAL A 77 -1.87 1.66 -10.38
N ASN A 78 -0.65 1.45 -9.89
CA ASN A 78 0.42 0.83 -10.68
C ASN A 78 0.07 -0.60 -11.12
N VAL A 79 -0.59 -1.41 -10.29
CA VAL A 79 -1.06 -2.75 -10.69
C VAL A 79 -2.00 -2.67 -11.88
N GLN A 80 -2.93 -1.71 -11.90
CA GLN A 80 -3.85 -1.53 -13.02
C GLN A 80 -3.12 -1.14 -14.30
N VAL A 81 -2.20 -0.17 -14.20
CA VAL A 81 -1.40 0.30 -15.34
C VAL A 81 -0.50 -0.82 -15.89
N VAL A 82 0.13 -1.62 -15.02
CA VAL A 82 0.89 -2.81 -15.45
C VAL A 82 -0.01 -3.78 -16.22
N GLY A 83 -1.20 -4.08 -15.71
CA GLY A 83 -2.15 -4.95 -16.41
C GLY A 83 -2.54 -4.44 -17.80
N GLU A 84 -2.85 -3.16 -17.93
CA GLU A 84 -3.20 -2.54 -19.21
C GLU A 84 -2.01 -2.52 -20.19
N ALA A 85 -0.80 -2.19 -19.73
CA ALA A 85 0.40 -2.18 -20.55
C ALA A 85 0.72 -3.58 -21.12
N PHE A 86 0.62 -4.61 -20.30
CA PHE A 86 0.84 -6.01 -20.74
C PHE A 86 -0.28 -6.50 -21.66
N ALA A 87 -1.53 -6.11 -21.43
CA ALA A 87 -2.63 -6.42 -22.35
C ALA A 87 -2.39 -5.77 -23.72
N LEU A 88 -1.97 -4.51 -23.76
CA LEU A 88 -1.62 -3.81 -24.99
C LEU A 88 -0.43 -4.50 -25.70
N ALA A 89 0.63 -4.84 -24.97
CA ALA A 89 1.80 -5.54 -25.51
C ALA A 89 1.41 -6.86 -26.19
N ARG A 90 0.58 -7.67 -25.55
CA ARG A 90 0.04 -8.90 -26.15
C ARG A 90 -0.74 -8.64 -27.42
N THR A 91 -1.55 -7.59 -27.46
CA THR A 91 -2.37 -7.25 -28.64
C THR A 91 -1.51 -6.87 -29.86
N VAL A 92 -0.34 -6.27 -29.66
CA VAL A 92 0.59 -5.96 -30.74
C VAL A 92 1.62 -7.07 -31.01
N GLY A 93 1.49 -8.22 -30.33
CA GLY A 93 2.29 -9.43 -30.57
C GLY A 93 3.65 -9.44 -29.82
N ILE A 94 3.83 -8.63 -28.79
CA ILE A 94 5.03 -8.70 -27.93
C ILE A 94 4.85 -9.85 -26.93
N ASP A 95 5.87 -10.74 -26.85
CA ASP A 95 5.90 -11.80 -25.86
C ASP A 95 5.95 -11.22 -24.43
N GLU A 96 5.22 -11.85 -23.51
CA GLU A 96 5.07 -11.36 -22.14
C GLU A 96 6.39 -11.33 -21.36
N ASN A 97 7.28 -12.33 -21.58
CA ASN A 97 8.58 -12.35 -20.92
C ASN A 97 9.50 -11.26 -21.46
N VAL A 98 9.47 -11.03 -22.78
CA VAL A 98 10.22 -9.92 -23.40
C VAL A 98 9.74 -8.58 -22.86
N MET A 99 8.41 -8.39 -22.76
CA MET A 99 7.85 -7.16 -22.18
C MET A 99 8.24 -6.96 -20.72
N ARG A 100 8.26 -8.04 -19.94
CA ARG A 100 8.71 -8.02 -18.55
C ARG A 100 10.16 -7.56 -18.44
N ASP A 101 11.07 -8.16 -19.23
CA ASP A 101 12.49 -7.81 -19.21
C ASP A 101 12.72 -6.35 -19.63
N VAL A 102 12.01 -5.88 -20.65
CA VAL A 102 12.04 -4.48 -21.08
C VAL A 102 11.64 -3.55 -19.94
N VAL A 103 10.53 -3.83 -19.25
CA VAL A 103 10.05 -2.97 -18.17
C VAL A 103 11.01 -2.99 -16.97
N LEU A 104 11.57 -4.15 -16.61
CA LEU A 104 12.56 -4.27 -15.52
C LEU A 104 13.78 -3.36 -15.70
N CYS A 105 14.21 -3.15 -16.96
CA CYS A 105 15.36 -2.32 -17.30
C CYS A 105 15.00 -0.88 -17.69
N SER A 106 13.73 -0.50 -17.64
CA SER A 106 13.22 0.77 -18.19
C SER A 106 12.47 1.58 -17.13
N SER A 107 12.17 2.82 -17.49
CA SER A 107 11.49 3.80 -16.62
C SER A 107 10.06 3.43 -16.19
N GLY A 108 9.45 2.46 -16.86
CA GLY A 108 8.12 1.94 -16.49
C GLY A 108 8.10 0.98 -15.30
N ASN A 109 9.27 0.61 -14.77
CA ASN A 109 9.36 -0.33 -13.66
C ASN A 109 8.74 0.23 -12.37
N SER A 110 8.15 -0.66 -11.60
CA SER A 110 7.59 -0.37 -10.29
C SER A 110 7.61 -1.63 -9.42
N TRP A 111 7.50 -1.46 -8.09
CA TRP A 111 7.35 -2.59 -7.17
C TRP A 111 6.17 -3.50 -7.58
N SER A 112 5.08 -2.92 -8.05
CA SER A 112 3.90 -3.66 -8.51
C SER A 112 4.21 -4.55 -9.71
N HIS A 113 5.02 -4.07 -10.66
CA HIS A 113 5.50 -4.87 -11.79
C HIS A 113 6.42 -6.00 -11.33
N GLU A 114 7.42 -5.72 -10.50
CA GLU A 114 8.36 -6.72 -9.98
C GLU A 114 7.67 -7.84 -9.19
N ASN A 115 6.57 -7.52 -8.52
CA ASN A 115 5.87 -8.45 -7.63
C ASN A 115 4.51 -8.91 -8.16
N ILE A 116 4.20 -8.67 -9.44
CA ILE A 116 2.88 -8.98 -10.01
C ILE A 116 2.49 -10.45 -9.87
N GLU A 117 3.44 -11.36 -10.05
CA GLU A 117 3.20 -12.81 -9.91
C GLU A 117 2.94 -13.21 -8.45
N ALA A 118 3.65 -12.62 -7.51
CA ALA A 118 3.39 -12.85 -6.09
C ALA A 118 2.01 -12.31 -5.69
N MET A 119 1.61 -11.18 -6.24
CA MET A 119 0.28 -10.60 -6.02
C MET A 119 -0.82 -11.47 -6.64
N ARG A 120 -0.60 -12.01 -7.85
CA ARG A 120 -1.54 -12.96 -8.48
C ARG A 120 -1.73 -14.22 -7.64
N LYS A 121 -0.63 -14.81 -7.14
CA LYS A 121 -0.69 -15.97 -6.25
C LYS A 121 -1.46 -15.67 -4.96
N LEU A 122 -1.25 -14.52 -4.37
CA LEU A 122 -1.95 -14.09 -3.16
C LEU A 122 -3.45 -13.92 -3.43
N GLY A 123 -3.82 -13.31 -4.56
CA GLY A 123 -5.19 -13.18 -5.01
C GLY A 123 -5.86 -14.54 -5.16
N ASN A 124 -5.23 -15.48 -5.85
CA ASN A 124 -5.76 -16.82 -6.10
C ASN A 124 -6.01 -17.62 -4.80
N ILE A 125 -5.16 -17.49 -3.79
CA ILE A 125 -5.35 -18.15 -2.48
C ILE A 125 -6.64 -17.66 -1.81
N HIS A 126 -6.95 -16.38 -1.95
CA HIS A 126 -8.08 -15.77 -1.24
C HIS A 126 -9.39 -15.74 -2.03
N THR A 127 -9.33 -15.83 -3.37
CA THR A 127 -10.51 -15.75 -4.25
C THR A 127 -10.85 -17.05 -4.95
N GLY A 128 -9.96 -18.05 -4.89
CA GLY A 128 -10.16 -19.34 -5.56
C GLY A 128 -10.07 -19.28 -7.08
N GLY A 129 -9.56 -18.20 -7.66
CA GLY A 129 -9.49 -18.00 -9.10
C GLY A 129 -8.56 -16.85 -9.51
N ASP A 130 -8.77 -16.32 -10.70
CA ASP A 130 -7.99 -15.20 -11.23
C ASP A 130 -7.96 -14.02 -10.29
N LEU A 131 -6.83 -13.30 -10.28
CA LEU A 131 -6.57 -12.15 -9.42
C LEU A 131 -7.72 -11.14 -9.50
N ASP A 132 -8.68 -11.27 -8.64
CA ASP A 132 -9.66 -10.21 -8.44
C ASP A 132 -9.09 -9.16 -7.47
N MET A 133 -8.29 -8.25 -8.03
CA MET A 133 -7.78 -7.08 -7.29
C MET A 133 -8.90 -6.23 -6.71
N SER A 134 -10.15 -6.43 -7.15
CA SER A 134 -11.31 -5.71 -6.63
C SER A 134 -11.54 -5.97 -5.15
N ILE A 135 -11.25 -7.16 -4.66
CA ILE A 135 -11.48 -7.51 -3.24
C ILE A 135 -10.44 -6.84 -2.33
N PHE A 136 -9.14 -6.93 -2.68
CA PHE A 136 -8.05 -6.36 -1.85
C PHE A 136 -7.87 -4.86 -2.08
N GLY A 137 -7.88 -4.44 -3.35
CA GLY A 137 -7.62 -3.06 -3.73
C GLY A 137 -8.78 -2.13 -3.42
N ARG A 138 -10.02 -2.59 -3.54
CA ARG A 138 -11.21 -1.74 -3.37
C ARG A 138 -11.28 -1.08 -2.01
N LYS A 139 -11.00 -1.81 -0.93
CA LYS A 139 -10.98 -1.26 0.42
C LYS A 139 -9.94 -0.14 0.55
N ASP A 140 -8.73 -0.38 0.09
CA ASP A 140 -7.62 0.55 0.26
C ASP A 140 -7.79 1.79 -0.63
N ILE A 141 -8.27 1.63 -1.86
CA ILE A 141 -8.64 2.77 -2.72
C ILE A 141 -9.80 3.58 -2.11
N SER A 142 -10.81 2.90 -1.55
CA SER A 142 -11.90 3.59 -0.82
C SER A 142 -11.38 4.42 0.36
N LEU A 143 -10.35 3.95 1.06
CA LEU A 143 -9.71 4.74 2.13
C LEU A 143 -8.99 5.97 1.58
N ALA A 144 -8.35 5.86 0.42
CA ALA A 144 -7.71 6.99 -0.26
C ALA A 144 -8.73 8.06 -0.67
N SER A 145 -9.85 7.66 -1.31
CA SER A 145 -10.93 8.59 -1.68
C SER A 145 -11.56 9.28 -0.44
N LYS A 146 -11.77 8.53 0.65
CA LYS A 146 -12.27 9.11 1.91
C LYS A 146 -11.29 10.10 2.54
N LEU A 147 -9.99 9.79 2.51
CA LEU A 147 -8.96 10.70 3.01
C LEU A 147 -8.89 11.95 2.15
N ALA A 148 -8.86 11.81 0.82
CA ALA A 148 -8.85 12.92 -0.13
C ALA A 148 -10.04 13.86 0.08
N ALA A 149 -11.26 13.31 0.14
CA ALA A 149 -12.47 14.10 0.41
C ALA A 149 -12.40 14.86 1.74
N ARG A 150 -11.84 14.24 2.79
CA ARG A 150 -11.71 14.88 4.11
C ARG A 150 -10.75 16.05 4.14
N VAL A 151 -9.69 16.01 3.31
CA VAL A 151 -8.64 17.05 3.28
C VAL A 151 -8.77 17.99 2.09
N GLY A 152 -9.76 17.80 1.21
CA GLY A 152 -9.97 18.61 0.02
C GLY A 152 -8.93 18.36 -1.09
N ALA A 153 -8.34 17.17 -1.16
CA ALA A 153 -7.41 16.80 -2.22
C ALA A 153 -8.14 16.14 -3.39
N GLU A 154 -7.67 16.38 -4.60
CA GLU A 154 -8.16 15.73 -5.82
C GLU A 154 -7.26 14.56 -6.20
N ILE A 155 -7.85 13.39 -6.47
CA ILE A 155 -7.14 12.16 -6.87
C ILE A 155 -7.81 11.51 -8.10
N PRO A 156 -7.99 12.24 -9.22
CA PRO A 156 -8.84 11.82 -10.34
C PRO A 156 -8.43 10.49 -10.98
N ILE A 157 -7.13 10.17 -11.05
CA ILE A 157 -6.65 8.88 -11.58
C ILE A 157 -7.11 7.74 -10.67
N THR A 158 -6.98 7.90 -9.37
CA THR A 158 -7.41 6.90 -8.38
C THR A 158 -8.93 6.71 -8.42
N ASP A 159 -9.69 7.80 -8.52
CA ASP A 159 -11.15 7.74 -8.63
C ASP A 159 -11.59 7.02 -9.90
N PHE A 160 -10.93 7.26 -11.03
CA PHE A 160 -11.19 6.51 -12.26
C PHE A 160 -10.90 5.02 -12.10
N VAL A 161 -9.78 4.65 -11.51
CA VAL A 161 -9.42 3.25 -11.22
C VAL A 161 -10.47 2.62 -10.28
N PHE A 162 -10.89 3.33 -9.25
CA PHE A 162 -11.90 2.86 -8.31
C PHE A 162 -13.25 2.55 -8.98
N GLU A 163 -13.70 3.41 -9.88
CA GLU A 163 -14.94 3.17 -10.63
C GLU A 163 -14.84 1.94 -11.55
N ARG A 164 -13.68 1.69 -12.14
CA ARG A 164 -13.46 0.47 -12.94
C ARG A 164 -13.46 -0.81 -12.10
N MET A 165 -12.99 -0.75 -10.86
CA MET A 165 -12.99 -1.89 -9.93
C MET A 165 -14.38 -2.23 -9.36
N LYS A 166 -15.39 -1.40 -9.59
CA LYS A 166 -16.78 -1.66 -9.17
C LYS A 166 -17.54 -2.55 -10.16
N LYS A 167 -17.05 -2.69 -11.37
CA LYS A 167 -17.66 -3.47 -12.46
C LYS A 167 -17.15 -4.89 -12.46
#